data_6872fd4ac90391724b13035881706e18
#
_entry.id   6872fd4ac90391724b13035881706e18
#
_cell.length_a   1.000
_cell.length_b   1.000
_cell.length_c   1.000
_cell.angle_alpha   90.00
_cell.angle_beta   90.00
_cell.angle_gamma   90.00
#
_symmetry.space_group_name_H-M   'P 1'
#
loop_
_entity.id
_entity.type
_entity.pdbx_description
1 polymer ?
#
loop_
_entity_poly.entity_id
_entity_poly.type
_entity_poly.pdbx_seq_one_letter_code
_entity_poly.pdbx_strand_id
1 'polypeptide(L)'
;MISLFQAEWCPHSSKVRERLTELGVDFVARQVEPYPEQRTEVEEIPTLETEDGRRISGEKEILRYLDSAFEPWQYEDEHRVRRKEHAK
;
A
#
# COMPACT_ATOMS: atom_id res chain seq x y z
N MET A 1 6.36 12.79 -0.46
CA MET A 1 5.30 11.85 -0.88
C MET A 1 5.59 10.46 -0.31
N ILE A 2 4.54 9.76 0.08
CA ILE A 2 4.66 8.40 0.60
C ILE A 2 5.20 7.48 -0.49
N SER A 3 6.13 6.60 -0.11
CA SER A 3 6.65 5.59 -1.01
C SER A 3 6.25 4.19 -0.52
N LEU A 4 5.86 3.33 -1.45
CA LEU A 4 5.53 1.94 -1.13
C LEU A 4 6.50 1.02 -1.86
N PHE A 5 7.35 0.35 -1.09
CA PHE A 5 8.24 -0.69 -1.62
C PHE A 5 7.43 -1.98 -1.74
N GLN A 6 7.26 -2.48 -2.95
CA GLN A 6 6.26 -3.52 -3.20
C GLN A 6 6.57 -4.31 -4.48
N ALA A 7 5.79 -5.36 -4.70
CA ALA A 7 5.83 -6.11 -5.96
C ALA A 7 4.40 -6.28 -6.47
N GLU A 8 4.24 -6.13 -7.79
CA GLU A 8 2.91 -6.21 -8.40
C GLU A 8 2.25 -7.59 -8.22
N TRP A 9 3.05 -8.65 -8.21
CA TRP A 9 2.54 -10.01 -8.04
C TRP A 9 2.20 -10.36 -6.58
N CYS A 10 2.62 -9.54 -5.63
CA CYS A 10 2.45 -9.83 -4.20
C CYS A 10 1.03 -9.48 -3.73
N PRO A 11 0.25 -10.44 -3.21
CA PRO A 11 -1.10 -10.17 -2.74
C PRO A 11 -1.14 -9.23 -1.52
N HIS A 12 -0.10 -9.25 -0.70
CA HIS A 12 -0.01 -8.35 0.45
C HIS A 12 0.23 -6.90 0.00
N SER A 13 1.07 -6.72 -1.01
CA SER A 13 1.30 -5.40 -1.61
C SER A 13 0.02 -4.87 -2.26
N SER A 14 -0.72 -5.76 -2.93
CA SER A 14 -1.98 -5.40 -3.57
C SER A 14 -2.99 -4.82 -2.58
N LYS A 15 -3.10 -5.41 -1.41
CA LYS A 15 -4.03 -4.92 -0.38
C LYS A 15 -3.64 -3.53 0.12
N VAL A 16 -2.36 -3.27 0.25
CA VAL A 16 -1.88 -1.95 0.68
C VAL A 16 -2.15 -0.91 -0.41
N ARG A 17 -1.86 -1.22 -1.68
CA ARG A 17 -2.15 -0.31 -2.79
C ARG A 17 -3.62 0.03 -2.83
N GLU A 18 -4.46 -0.98 -2.69
CA GLU A 18 -5.91 -0.82 -2.70
C GLU A 18 -6.38 0.11 -1.58
N ARG A 19 -5.84 -0.09 -0.37
CA ARG A 19 -6.22 0.75 0.75
C ARG A 19 -5.79 2.20 0.58
N LEU A 20 -4.59 2.42 0.03
CA LEU A 20 -4.13 3.77 -0.28
C LEU A 20 -5.08 4.46 -1.26
N THR A 21 -5.52 3.73 -2.28
CA THR A 21 -6.48 4.25 -3.25
C THR A 21 -7.82 4.58 -2.59
N GLU A 22 -8.32 3.70 -1.74
CA GLU A 22 -9.60 3.92 -1.04
C GLU A 22 -9.55 5.14 -0.12
N LEU A 23 -8.39 5.41 0.46
CA LEU A 23 -8.21 6.58 1.33
C LEU A 23 -7.88 7.85 0.56
N GLY A 24 -7.69 7.75 -0.75
CA GLY A 24 -7.35 8.91 -1.58
C GLY A 24 -5.92 9.42 -1.33
N VAL A 25 -5.02 8.54 -0.91
CA VAL A 25 -3.63 8.91 -0.60
C VAL A 25 -2.74 8.64 -1.80
N ASP A 26 -2.07 9.68 -2.27
CA ASP A 26 -1.10 9.54 -3.36
C ASP A 26 0.18 8.88 -2.86
N PHE A 27 0.78 8.04 -3.67
CA PHE A 27 2.01 7.35 -3.30
C PHE A 27 2.85 7.02 -4.53
N VAL A 28 4.15 6.82 -4.30
CA VAL A 28 5.06 6.34 -5.33
C VAL A 28 5.28 4.85 -5.10
N ALA A 29 5.01 4.03 -6.11
CA ALA A 29 5.27 2.60 -6.04
C ALA A 29 6.71 2.33 -6.45
N ARG A 30 7.48 1.70 -5.58
CA ARG A 30 8.87 1.31 -5.85
C ARG A 30 8.95 -0.20 -5.93
N GLN A 31 9.32 -0.70 -7.09
CA GLN A 31 9.45 -2.14 -7.32
C GLN A 31 10.67 -2.69 -6.60
N VAL A 32 10.48 -3.82 -5.94
CA VAL A 32 11.54 -4.50 -5.20
C VAL A 32 11.79 -5.86 -5.84
N GLU A 33 13.05 -6.28 -5.86
CA GLU A 33 13.44 -7.57 -6.42
C GLU A 33 12.64 -8.70 -5.78
N PRO A 34 12.22 -9.70 -6.58
CA PRO A 34 11.37 -10.78 -6.06
C PRO A 34 12.06 -11.66 -5.03
N TYR A 35 13.36 -11.84 -5.15
CA TYR A 35 14.11 -12.71 -4.24
C TYR A 35 14.71 -11.90 -3.09
N PRO A 36 14.47 -12.31 -1.83
CA PRO A 36 14.96 -11.55 -0.67
C PRO A 36 16.45 -11.27 -0.68
N GLU A 37 17.27 -12.21 -1.15
CA GLU A 37 18.72 -12.06 -1.20
C GLU A 37 19.20 -10.98 -2.18
N GLN A 38 18.34 -10.56 -3.09
CA GLN A 38 18.66 -9.51 -4.08
C GLN A 38 18.21 -8.12 -3.63
N ARG A 39 17.44 -8.04 -2.56
CA ARG A 39 16.89 -6.77 -2.09
C ARG A 39 17.94 -5.95 -1.39
N THR A 40 18.07 -4.69 -1.79
CA THR A 40 19.07 -3.78 -1.24
C THR A 40 18.50 -2.69 -0.36
N GLU A 41 17.27 -2.24 -0.63
CA GLU A 41 16.66 -1.13 0.08
C GLU A 41 15.76 -1.57 1.25
N VAL A 42 15.03 -2.67 1.08
CA VAL A 42 14.15 -3.20 2.11
C VAL A 42 14.25 -4.72 2.14
N GLU A 43 14.13 -5.29 3.34
CA GLU A 43 14.17 -6.74 3.49
C GLU A 43 12.80 -7.37 3.27
N GLU A 44 11.76 -6.66 3.63
CA GLU A 44 10.39 -7.16 3.60
C GLU A 44 9.52 -6.31 2.69
N ILE A 45 8.58 -6.95 1.99
CA ILE A 45 7.57 -6.25 1.21
C ILE A 45 6.19 -6.72 1.65
N PRO A 46 5.19 -5.83 1.70
CA PRO A 46 5.31 -4.40 1.43
C PRO A 46 5.96 -3.64 2.60
N THR A 47 6.65 -2.55 2.28
CA THR A 47 7.18 -1.62 3.27
C THR A 47 6.77 -0.21 2.85
N LEU A 48 6.15 0.52 3.77
CA LEU A 48 5.72 1.89 3.53
C LEU A 48 6.75 2.85 4.11
N GLU A 49 7.15 3.86 3.34
CA GLU A 49 8.00 4.94 3.85
C GLU A 49 7.17 6.21 3.88
N THR A 50 7.02 6.78 5.07
CA THR A 50 6.24 7.99 5.27
C THR A 50 7.02 9.22 4.81
N GLU A 51 6.35 10.38 4.77
CA GLU A 51 6.98 11.61 4.31
C GLU A 51 8.14 12.05 5.20
N ASP A 52 8.10 11.70 6.48
CA ASP A 52 9.18 12.01 7.42
C ASP A 52 10.28 10.93 7.46
N GLY A 53 10.21 9.95 6.58
CA GLY A 53 11.25 8.94 6.46
C GLY A 53 11.07 7.71 7.33
N ARG A 54 9.98 7.62 8.09
CA ARG A 54 9.71 6.43 8.91
C ARG A 54 9.27 5.27 8.03
N ARG A 55 9.75 4.08 8.33
CA ARG A 55 9.40 2.87 7.58
C ARG A 55 8.53 1.94 8.41
N ILE A 56 7.50 1.40 7.79
CA ILE A 56 6.55 0.47 8.40
C ILE A 56 6.50 -0.76 7.50
N SER A 57 6.84 -1.91 8.04
CA SER A 57 6.90 -3.16 7.26
C SER A 57 5.73 -4.08 7.57
N GLY A 58 5.26 -4.75 6.53
CA GLY A 58 4.21 -5.76 6.64
C GLY A 58 2.81 -5.20 6.44
N GLU A 59 1.98 -6.01 5.76
CA GLU A 59 0.61 -5.61 5.43
C GLU A 59 -0.19 -5.14 6.65
N LYS A 60 -0.19 -5.92 7.73
CA LYS A 60 -0.99 -5.60 8.92
C LYS A 60 -0.60 -4.27 9.55
N GLU A 61 0.69 -4.06 9.73
CA GLU A 61 1.18 -2.84 10.36
C GLU A 61 0.94 -1.61 9.49
N ILE A 62 1.10 -1.77 8.18
CA ILE A 62 0.84 -0.68 7.24
C ILE A 62 -0.65 -0.31 7.25
N LEU A 63 -1.53 -1.31 7.17
CA LEU A 63 -2.97 -1.06 7.18
C LEU A 63 -3.41 -0.40 8.48
N ARG A 64 -2.85 -0.83 9.60
CA ARG A 64 -3.14 -0.21 10.90
C ARG A 64 -2.71 1.25 10.92
N TYR A 65 -1.51 1.53 10.41
CA TYR A 65 -1.02 2.91 10.34
C TYR A 65 -1.93 3.77 9.45
N LEU A 66 -2.27 3.28 8.27
CA LEU A 66 -3.11 4.03 7.33
C LEU A 66 -4.48 4.34 7.92
N ASP A 67 -5.08 3.38 8.59
CA ASP A 67 -6.41 3.57 9.19
C ASP A 67 -6.38 4.58 10.33
N SER A 68 -5.25 4.73 11.02
CA SER A 68 -5.12 5.71 12.11
C SER A 68 -4.66 7.08 11.63
N ALA A 69 -3.90 7.15 10.55
CA ALA A 69 -3.30 8.38 10.06
C ALA A 69 -4.16 9.15 9.06
N PHE A 70 -5.04 8.47 8.35
CA PHE A 70 -5.86 9.07 7.31
C PHE A 70 -7.33 8.76 7.50
N GLU A 71 -8.18 9.76 7.25
CA GLU A 71 -9.61 9.55 7.25
C GLU A 71 -10.04 8.99 5.89
N PRO A 72 -11.08 8.13 5.86
CA PRO A 72 -11.58 7.61 4.58
C PRO A 72 -11.98 8.75 3.66
N TRP A 73 -11.62 8.61 2.38
CA TRP A 73 -12.01 9.56 1.37
C TRP A 73 -13.53 9.51 1.19
N GLN A 74 -14.14 10.66 0.89
CA GLN A 74 -15.60 10.76 0.78
C GLN A 74 -16.22 9.84 -0.28
N TYR A 75 -15.44 9.35 -1.23
CA TYR A 75 -15.90 8.46 -2.28
C TYR A 75 -15.51 7.00 -2.07
N GLU A 76 -15.09 6.63 -0.86
CA GLU A 76 -14.64 5.27 -0.55
C GLU A 76 -15.72 4.23 -0.87
N ASP A 77 -16.94 4.46 -0.40
CA ASP A 77 -18.04 3.52 -0.61
C ASP A 77 -18.39 3.39 -2.09
N GLU A 78 -18.40 4.50 -2.82
CA GLU A 78 -18.67 4.51 -4.24
C GLU A 78 -17.61 3.71 -5.00
N HIS A 79 -16.36 3.87 -4.65
CA HIS A 79 -15.26 3.11 -5.23
C HIS A 79 -15.45 1.61 -5.02
N ARG A 80 -15.81 1.19 -3.82
CA ARG A 80 -16.05 -0.22 -3.49
C ARG A 80 -17.20 -0.80 -4.31
N VAL A 81 -18.26 -0.05 -4.48
CA VAL A 81 -19.40 -0.49 -5.28
C VAL A 81 -19.00 -0.70 -6.73
N ARG A 82 -18.29 0.25 -7.32
CA ARG A 82 -17.82 0.15 -8.70
C ARG A 82 -16.88 -1.04 -8.90
N ARG A 83 -16.02 -1.30 -7.95
CA ARG A 83 -15.11 -2.43 -8.02
C ARG A 83 -15.87 -3.76 -8.02
N LYS A 84 -16.91 -3.88 -7.20
CA LYS A 84 -17.75 -5.07 -7.19
C LYS A 84 -18.46 -5.28 -8.53
N GLU A 85 -18.94 -4.22 -9.13
CA GLU A 85 -19.59 -4.29 -10.44
C GLU A 85 -18.63 -4.78 -11.51
N HIS A 86 -17.39 -4.29 -11.47
CA HIS A 86 -16.38 -4.70 -12.45
C HIS A 86 -15.90 -6.13 -12.24
N ALA A 87 -16.01 -6.66 -11.04
CA ALA A 87 -15.57 -8.00 -10.72
C ALA A 87 -16.50 -9.09 -11.27
N LYS A 88 -17.67 -8.72 -11.74
CA LYS A 88 -18.60 -9.65 -12.38
C LYS A 88 -18.22 -9.81 -13.86
#